data_1eea00d9c7adbdd3adcab3d603ba0998
#
_entry.id   1eea00d9c7adbdd3adcab3d603ba0998
#
_cell.length_a   1.000
_cell.length_b   1.000
_cell.length_c   1.000
_cell.angle_alpha   90.00
_cell.angle_beta   90.00
_cell.angle_gamma   90.00
#
_symmetry.space_group_name_H-M   'P 1'
#
loop_
_entity.id
_entity.type
_entity.pdbx_description
1 polymer ?
#
loop_
_entity_poly.entity_id
_entity_poly.type
_entity_poly.pdbx_seq_one_letter_code
_entity_poly.pdbx_strand_id
1 'polypeptide(L)'
;LKDGKIFEIGKAGNPDTQSKVNIIIGPGTEIIAGEGKILTAGGFDSHIHYICPQQIDDALHSGITTMLGGGTGPAHGTLATTCTPGPWHIQRMIQSADGFSMNLAFAGKGNSSLPEGLEEQILAGASALKLHEDWGTTPGAIDNCLNIADKNDVQVMIHTDTLNESGFVENTIKAINKRTIHAFHTEGAGGGHAPDIIKVCGEEYVIPSSTNPTRPYTVNTIEEHLDMLMVCHHLDKSIPEDVAFAESRIRRETIAAEDILHDMGAFSI
;
A
#
# COMPACT_ATOMS: atom_id res chain seq x y z
N LEU A 1 5.50 -8.73 -26.30
CA LEU A 1 5.64 -9.42 -25.02
C LEU A 1 5.82 -10.92 -25.26
N LYS A 2 6.58 -11.58 -24.40
CA LYS A 2 6.73 -13.03 -24.41
C LYS A 2 6.99 -13.51 -22.99
N ASP A 3 6.26 -14.52 -22.56
CA ASP A 3 6.38 -15.11 -21.22
C ASP A 3 6.26 -14.07 -20.09
N GLY A 4 5.30 -13.13 -20.22
CA GLY A 4 5.05 -12.06 -19.25
C GLY A 4 6.11 -10.94 -19.22
N LYS A 5 7.05 -10.90 -20.15
CA LYS A 5 8.13 -9.91 -20.19
C LYS A 5 8.13 -9.12 -21.50
N ILE A 6 8.71 -7.91 -21.47
CA ILE A 6 9.04 -7.18 -22.70
C ILE A 6 10.16 -7.95 -23.38
N PHE A 7 9.82 -8.59 -24.51
CA PHE A 7 10.78 -9.37 -25.28
C PHE A 7 11.58 -8.48 -26.23
N GLU A 8 10.91 -7.60 -26.95
CA GLU A 8 11.54 -6.70 -27.92
C GLU A 8 10.67 -5.46 -28.12
N ILE A 9 11.30 -4.35 -28.47
CA ILE A 9 10.66 -3.10 -28.86
C ILE A 9 11.16 -2.75 -30.26
N GLY A 10 10.23 -2.56 -31.21
CA GLY A 10 10.61 -2.25 -32.60
C GLY A 10 9.44 -2.28 -33.55
N LYS A 11 9.74 -2.27 -34.86
CA LYS A 11 8.75 -2.35 -35.89
C LYS A 11 8.29 -3.81 -36.07
N ALA A 12 7.04 -4.08 -35.77
CA ALA A 12 6.42 -5.38 -35.99
C ALA A 12 5.77 -5.48 -37.38
N GLY A 13 5.84 -6.66 -38.01
CA GLY A 13 5.20 -6.88 -39.29
C GLY A 13 5.69 -8.14 -40.01
N ASN A 14 5.40 -8.18 -41.32
CA ASN A 14 5.92 -9.22 -42.20
C ASN A 14 7.07 -8.66 -43.07
N PRO A 15 8.31 -9.18 -42.93
CA PRO A 15 9.46 -8.70 -43.65
C PRO A 15 9.35 -8.87 -45.17
N ASP A 16 8.51 -9.80 -45.65
CA ASP A 16 8.29 -10.03 -47.09
C ASP A 16 7.50 -8.89 -47.76
N THR A 17 6.73 -8.14 -46.96
CA THR A 17 5.87 -7.07 -47.43
C THR A 17 6.21 -5.69 -46.89
N GLN A 18 7.02 -5.65 -45.84
CA GLN A 18 7.39 -4.42 -45.13
C GLN A 18 8.90 -4.34 -44.89
N SER A 19 9.50 -3.20 -45.23
CA SER A 19 10.91 -2.97 -44.98
C SER A 19 11.20 -2.66 -43.48
N LYS A 20 12.37 -3.03 -43.03
CA LYS A 20 12.91 -2.73 -41.68
C LYS A 20 12.06 -3.31 -40.53
N VAL A 21 11.49 -4.47 -40.72
CA VAL A 21 10.79 -5.24 -39.67
C VAL A 21 11.85 -5.86 -38.74
N ASN A 22 11.71 -5.61 -37.44
CA ASN A 22 12.52 -6.25 -36.40
C ASN A 22 11.75 -7.42 -35.74
N ILE A 23 10.44 -7.23 -35.56
CA ILE A 23 9.58 -8.18 -34.84
C ILE A 23 8.67 -8.84 -35.87
N ILE A 24 8.91 -10.12 -36.11
CA ILE A 24 8.12 -10.87 -37.09
C ILE A 24 6.79 -11.29 -36.47
N ILE A 25 5.69 -10.92 -37.12
CA ILE A 25 4.35 -11.38 -36.76
C ILE A 25 4.14 -12.75 -37.40
N GLY A 26 4.03 -13.77 -36.61
CA GLY A 26 3.80 -15.17 -36.99
C GLY A 26 2.42 -15.67 -36.62
N PRO A 27 2.13 -16.95 -36.91
CA PRO A 27 0.79 -17.54 -36.65
C PRO A 27 0.40 -17.61 -35.17
N GLY A 28 1.40 -17.59 -34.28
CA GLY A 28 1.18 -17.59 -32.81
C GLY A 28 1.26 -16.21 -32.17
N THR A 29 1.28 -15.14 -32.98
CA THR A 29 1.37 -13.77 -32.46
C THR A 29 -0.03 -13.20 -32.28
N GLU A 30 -0.39 -12.88 -31.04
CA GLU A 30 -1.58 -12.08 -30.74
C GLU A 30 -1.27 -10.60 -30.94
N ILE A 31 -2.19 -9.89 -31.57
CA ILE A 31 -2.05 -8.44 -31.84
C ILE A 31 -3.08 -7.68 -31.04
N ILE A 32 -2.62 -6.75 -30.20
CA ILE A 32 -3.46 -5.84 -29.45
C ILE A 32 -3.28 -4.43 -30.03
N ALA A 33 -4.37 -3.83 -30.53
CA ALA A 33 -4.37 -2.49 -31.07
C ALA A 33 -4.10 -1.45 -29.97
N GLY A 34 -3.13 -0.59 -30.19
CA GLY A 34 -2.70 0.42 -29.20
C GLY A 34 -2.58 1.83 -29.76
N GLU A 35 -3.22 2.12 -30.91
CA GLU A 35 -3.16 3.43 -31.54
C GLU A 35 -3.66 4.54 -30.60
N GLY A 36 -2.86 5.57 -30.41
CA GLY A 36 -3.15 6.69 -29.51
C GLY A 36 -3.10 6.33 -28.03
N LYS A 37 -2.51 5.19 -27.67
CA LYS A 37 -2.37 4.73 -26.28
C LYS A 37 -0.90 4.54 -25.91
N ILE A 38 -0.63 4.62 -24.61
CA ILE A 38 0.67 4.29 -24.02
C ILE A 38 0.51 2.98 -23.24
N LEU A 39 1.37 2.01 -23.51
CA LEU A 39 1.43 0.77 -22.74
C LEU A 39 2.32 0.98 -21.52
N THR A 40 1.76 0.75 -20.35
CA THR A 40 2.48 0.78 -19.07
C THR A 40 2.42 -0.58 -18.40
N ALA A 41 3.23 -0.78 -17.37
CA ALA A 41 2.96 -1.85 -16.39
C ALA A 41 1.62 -1.61 -15.70
N GLY A 42 0.98 -2.67 -15.22
CA GLY A 42 -0.19 -2.55 -14.36
C GLY A 42 0.16 -1.87 -13.03
N GLY A 43 -0.82 -1.20 -12.45
CA GLY A 43 -0.63 -0.54 -11.16
C GLY A 43 -0.31 -1.54 -10.05
N PHE A 44 0.48 -1.08 -9.07
CA PHE A 44 0.77 -1.79 -7.84
C PHE A 44 0.22 -0.97 -6.67
N ASP A 45 -0.82 -1.47 -6.02
CA ASP A 45 -1.36 -0.86 -4.81
C ASP A 45 -0.78 -1.56 -3.58
N SER A 46 -0.02 -0.82 -2.79
CA SER A 46 0.71 -1.33 -1.62
C SER A 46 0.06 -0.96 -0.29
N HIS A 47 -1.16 -0.41 -0.31
CA HIS A 47 -1.87 -0.03 0.91
C HIS A 47 -3.31 -0.55 0.90
N ILE A 48 -3.47 -1.87 0.78
CA ILE A 48 -4.78 -2.49 0.67
C ILE A 48 -5.32 -2.89 2.04
N HIS A 49 -6.57 -2.48 2.27
CA HIS A 49 -7.45 -3.03 3.30
C HIS A 49 -8.29 -4.14 2.67
N TYR A 50 -7.93 -5.41 2.90
CA TYR A 50 -8.69 -6.54 2.38
C TYR A 50 -10.00 -6.68 3.15
N ILE A 51 -11.07 -6.14 2.61
CA ILE A 51 -12.42 -6.09 3.22
C ILE A 51 -13.33 -7.12 2.56
N CYS A 52 -13.43 -7.09 1.23
CA CYS A 52 -14.29 -7.98 0.47
C CYS A 52 -13.66 -8.32 -0.90
N PRO A 53 -14.00 -9.48 -1.48
CA PRO A 53 -13.39 -9.90 -2.75
C PRO A 53 -13.77 -9.04 -3.96
N GLN A 54 -14.87 -8.32 -3.92
CA GLN A 54 -15.34 -7.45 -5.00
C GLN A 54 -14.32 -6.34 -5.32
N GLN A 55 -13.58 -5.85 -4.33
CA GLN A 55 -12.55 -4.83 -4.54
C GLN A 55 -11.44 -5.28 -5.50
N ILE A 56 -11.21 -6.60 -5.65
CA ILE A 56 -10.20 -7.14 -6.55
C ILE A 56 -10.60 -6.93 -8.01
N ASP A 57 -11.86 -7.20 -8.33
CA ASP A 57 -12.39 -6.99 -9.67
C ASP A 57 -12.41 -5.50 -10.04
N ASP A 58 -12.81 -4.63 -9.11
CA ASP A 58 -12.81 -3.18 -9.30
C ASP A 58 -11.38 -2.64 -9.52
N ALA A 59 -10.41 -3.13 -8.75
CA ALA A 59 -9.00 -2.77 -8.91
C ALA A 59 -8.47 -3.22 -10.27
N LEU A 60 -8.77 -4.45 -10.70
CA LEU A 60 -8.33 -4.97 -12.00
C LEU A 60 -8.92 -4.18 -13.16
N HIS A 61 -10.20 -3.80 -13.09
CA HIS A 61 -10.85 -2.94 -14.09
C HIS A 61 -10.25 -1.51 -14.11
N SER A 62 -9.66 -1.07 -13.01
CA SER A 62 -8.96 0.22 -12.89
C SER A 62 -7.50 0.17 -13.34
N GLY A 63 -7.00 -1.01 -13.76
CA GLY A 63 -5.63 -1.18 -14.23
C GLY A 63 -4.62 -1.57 -13.16
N ILE A 64 -5.07 -1.86 -11.95
CA ILE A 64 -4.23 -2.45 -10.88
C ILE A 64 -4.04 -3.94 -11.18
N THR A 65 -2.82 -4.42 -11.11
CA THR A 65 -2.49 -5.84 -11.35
C THR A 65 -1.81 -6.51 -10.16
N THR A 66 -1.44 -5.73 -9.16
CA THR A 66 -0.84 -6.22 -7.91
C THR A 66 -1.40 -5.45 -6.72
N MET A 67 -1.81 -6.16 -5.70
CA MET A 67 -2.28 -5.61 -4.43
C MET A 67 -1.48 -6.20 -3.27
N LEU A 68 -0.94 -5.33 -2.43
CA LEU A 68 -0.27 -5.71 -1.19
C LEU A 68 -0.96 -5.03 -0.01
N GLY A 69 -1.35 -5.80 0.96
CA GLY A 69 -1.99 -5.25 2.15
C GLY A 69 -2.31 -6.32 3.17
N GLY A 70 -3.31 -6.07 3.99
CA GLY A 70 -3.70 -7.00 5.03
C GLY A 70 -5.17 -6.87 5.39
N GLY A 71 -5.60 -7.79 6.22
CA GLY A 71 -6.95 -8.02 6.65
C GLY A 71 -7.30 -9.50 6.52
N THR A 72 -8.37 -9.89 7.14
CA THR A 72 -8.92 -11.25 7.06
C THR A 72 -10.36 -11.22 6.55
N GLY A 73 -10.60 -10.37 5.54
CA GLY A 73 -11.95 -10.07 5.08
C GLY A 73 -12.72 -9.27 6.13
N PRO A 74 -13.99 -9.59 6.40
CA PRO A 74 -14.84 -8.84 7.35
C PRO A 74 -14.47 -9.03 8.82
N ALA A 75 -13.40 -9.75 9.17
CA ALA A 75 -12.96 -9.92 10.55
C ALA A 75 -12.57 -8.58 11.18
N HIS A 76 -13.22 -8.26 12.29
CA HIS A 76 -13.06 -6.96 12.94
C HIS A 76 -11.62 -6.70 13.41
N GLY A 77 -11.15 -5.46 13.23
CA GLY A 77 -9.83 -5.00 13.67
C GLY A 77 -8.69 -5.27 12.68
N THR A 78 -8.74 -6.33 11.89
CA THR A 78 -7.67 -6.64 10.93
C THR A 78 -7.75 -5.84 9.64
N LEU A 79 -8.96 -5.51 9.21
CA LEU A 79 -9.18 -4.71 8.00
C LEU A 79 -8.72 -3.25 8.16
N ALA A 80 -8.89 -2.64 9.32
CA ALA A 80 -8.48 -1.26 9.57
C ALA A 80 -6.95 -1.12 9.67
N THR A 81 -6.27 -2.14 10.18
CA THR A 81 -4.82 -2.14 10.40
C THR A 81 -3.99 -2.59 9.21
N THR A 82 -4.64 -3.09 8.14
CA THR A 82 -3.97 -3.70 6.99
C THR A 82 -3.00 -4.83 7.35
N CYS A 83 -3.32 -5.57 8.40
CA CYS A 83 -2.56 -6.74 8.88
C CYS A 83 -3.36 -8.02 8.72
N THR A 84 -2.69 -9.09 8.29
CA THR A 84 -3.19 -10.47 8.37
C THR A 84 -2.35 -11.20 9.42
N PRO A 85 -2.80 -11.20 10.71
CA PRO A 85 -1.94 -11.60 11.82
C PRO A 85 -1.89 -13.12 11.98
N GLY A 86 -0.68 -13.63 12.05
CA GLY A 86 -0.39 -15.02 12.38
C GLY A 86 -0.46 -15.99 11.21
N PRO A 87 0.27 -17.12 11.32
CA PRO A 87 0.47 -18.07 10.23
C PRO A 87 -0.83 -18.64 9.67
N TRP A 88 -1.79 -18.96 10.52
CA TRP A 88 -3.05 -19.57 10.08
C TRP A 88 -3.85 -18.62 9.19
N HIS A 89 -4.00 -17.34 9.57
CA HIS A 89 -4.75 -16.38 8.79
C HIS A 89 -4.06 -16.06 7.46
N ILE A 90 -2.73 -15.93 7.45
CA ILE A 90 -1.95 -15.72 6.23
C ILE A 90 -2.18 -16.87 5.25
N GLN A 91 -2.08 -18.09 5.70
CA GLN A 91 -2.32 -19.27 4.86
C GLN A 91 -3.76 -19.32 4.33
N ARG A 92 -4.77 -18.94 5.15
CA ARG A 92 -6.17 -18.87 4.70
C ARG A 92 -6.37 -17.78 3.64
N MET A 93 -5.76 -16.61 3.83
CA MET A 93 -5.83 -15.54 2.83
C MET A 93 -5.14 -15.92 1.52
N ILE A 94 -3.99 -16.57 1.57
CA ILE A 94 -3.31 -17.11 0.37
C ILE A 94 -4.22 -18.11 -0.34
N GLN A 95 -4.83 -19.04 0.38
CA GLN A 95 -5.76 -20.01 -0.22
C GLN A 95 -7.00 -19.36 -0.84
N SER A 96 -7.51 -18.30 -0.23
CA SER A 96 -8.66 -17.57 -0.77
C SER A 96 -8.32 -16.82 -2.06
N ALA A 97 -7.04 -16.56 -2.30
CA ALA A 97 -6.55 -15.83 -3.45
C ALA A 97 -6.45 -16.67 -4.74
N ASP A 98 -6.45 -17.99 -4.65
CA ASP A 98 -6.20 -18.89 -5.78
C ASP A 98 -7.13 -18.70 -6.99
N GLY A 99 -8.34 -18.20 -6.76
CA GLY A 99 -9.36 -18.00 -7.81
C GLY A 99 -9.29 -16.65 -8.54
N PHE A 100 -8.42 -15.73 -8.12
CA PHE A 100 -8.38 -14.38 -8.68
C PHE A 100 -7.27 -14.18 -9.70
N SER A 101 -7.58 -13.45 -10.78
CA SER A 101 -6.61 -13.08 -11.83
C SER A 101 -5.82 -11.82 -11.46
N MET A 102 -5.31 -11.76 -10.25
CA MET A 102 -4.59 -10.64 -9.65
C MET A 102 -3.39 -11.16 -8.87
N ASN A 103 -2.28 -10.43 -8.85
CA ASN A 103 -1.21 -10.71 -7.89
C ASN A 103 -1.63 -10.19 -6.52
N LEU A 104 -1.85 -11.09 -5.58
CA LEU A 104 -2.29 -10.76 -4.22
C LEU A 104 -1.19 -11.10 -3.22
N ALA A 105 -0.84 -10.13 -2.38
CA ALA A 105 0.18 -10.26 -1.37
C ALA A 105 -0.37 -9.83 0.00
N PHE A 106 0.02 -10.53 1.05
CA PHE A 106 -0.53 -10.35 2.39
C PHE A 106 0.56 -9.92 3.37
N ALA A 107 0.28 -8.84 4.10
CA ALA A 107 1.15 -8.33 5.15
C ALA A 107 0.83 -8.97 6.49
N GLY A 108 1.83 -9.55 7.12
CA GLY A 108 1.74 -10.00 8.51
C GLY A 108 1.75 -8.84 9.49
N LYS A 109 1.38 -9.10 10.75
CA LYS A 109 1.44 -8.12 11.83
C LYS A 109 2.89 -7.87 12.25
N GLY A 110 3.38 -6.64 12.05
CA GLY A 110 4.75 -6.25 12.39
C GLY A 110 4.98 -5.97 13.88
N ASN A 111 3.91 -5.65 14.62
CA ASN A 111 4.01 -5.37 16.05
C ASN A 111 4.16 -6.67 16.84
N SER A 112 5.37 -6.96 17.25
CA SER A 112 5.70 -8.10 18.09
C SER A 112 6.86 -7.74 19.03
N SER A 113 6.80 -8.18 20.28
CA SER A 113 7.88 -8.02 21.23
C SER A 113 8.99 -9.06 21.06
N LEU A 114 8.71 -10.15 20.35
CA LEU A 114 9.66 -11.23 20.09
C LEU A 114 9.80 -11.51 18.58
N PRO A 115 11.02 -11.82 18.12
CA PRO A 115 11.29 -12.04 16.70
C PRO A 115 10.59 -13.29 16.13
N GLU A 116 10.39 -14.32 16.92
CA GLU A 116 9.83 -15.60 16.49
C GLU A 116 8.43 -15.44 15.86
N GLY A 117 7.59 -14.59 16.47
CA GLY A 117 6.25 -14.32 15.95
C GLY A 117 6.23 -13.61 14.59
N LEU A 118 7.30 -12.89 14.24
CA LEU A 118 7.49 -12.28 12.94
C LEU A 118 7.99 -13.29 11.91
N GLU A 119 8.99 -14.09 12.27
CA GLU A 119 9.54 -15.14 11.42
C GLU A 119 8.48 -16.19 11.04
N GLU A 120 7.64 -16.62 11.97
CA GLU A 120 6.54 -17.55 11.70
C GLU A 120 5.57 -17.05 10.63
N GLN A 121 5.27 -15.75 10.63
CA GLN A 121 4.41 -15.12 9.64
C GLN A 121 5.07 -15.08 8.25
N ILE A 122 6.35 -14.75 8.19
CA ILE A 122 7.11 -14.77 6.93
C ILE A 122 7.17 -16.19 6.37
N LEU A 123 7.49 -17.18 7.19
CA LEU A 123 7.52 -18.59 6.80
C LEU A 123 6.14 -19.11 6.35
N ALA A 124 5.06 -18.53 6.85
CA ALA A 124 3.70 -18.84 6.41
C ALA A 124 3.30 -18.17 5.08
N GLY A 125 4.15 -17.31 4.52
CA GLY A 125 3.95 -16.65 3.24
C GLY A 125 3.59 -15.16 3.31
N ALA A 126 3.80 -14.50 4.46
CA ALA A 126 3.67 -13.05 4.52
C ALA A 126 4.70 -12.40 3.59
N SER A 127 4.23 -11.51 2.71
CA SER A 127 5.06 -10.80 1.74
C SER A 127 5.63 -9.49 2.30
N ALA A 128 5.10 -9.03 3.42
CA ALA A 128 5.53 -7.83 4.13
C ALA A 128 5.12 -7.92 5.60
N LEU A 129 5.62 -6.99 6.41
CA LEU A 129 5.20 -6.82 7.81
C LEU A 129 4.64 -5.41 8.00
N LYS A 130 3.47 -5.31 8.60
CA LYS A 130 2.80 -4.04 8.87
C LYS A 130 2.84 -3.68 10.35
N LEU A 131 3.45 -2.53 10.65
CA LEU A 131 3.38 -1.86 11.94
C LEU A 131 2.18 -0.92 11.98
N HIS A 132 1.39 -0.96 13.04
CA HIS A 132 0.23 -0.09 13.23
C HIS A 132 0.08 0.34 14.69
N GLU A 133 -0.35 1.59 14.91
CA GLU A 133 -0.53 2.18 16.23
C GLU A 133 -1.48 1.37 17.13
N ASP A 134 -2.55 0.80 16.57
CA ASP A 134 -3.50 -0.02 17.31
C ASP A 134 -2.86 -1.22 18.03
N TRP A 135 -1.67 -1.61 17.58
CA TRP A 135 -0.89 -2.70 18.16
C TRP A 135 0.32 -2.20 18.97
N GLY A 136 0.53 -0.87 19.04
CA GLY A 136 1.67 -0.22 19.67
C GLY A 136 2.93 -0.18 18.78
N THR A 137 3.17 0.92 18.08
CA THR A 137 4.37 1.14 17.23
C THR A 137 5.49 1.79 18.02
N THR A 138 5.84 1.20 19.15
CA THR A 138 6.95 1.66 19.99
C THR A 138 8.29 1.52 19.28
N PRO A 139 9.34 2.29 19.67
CA PRO A 139 10.67 2.15 19.09
C PRO A 139 11.20 0.70 19.13
N GLY A 140 10.89 -0.04 20.18
CA GLY A 140 11.28 -1.45 20.30
C GLY A 140 10.56 -2.36 19.31
N ALA A 141 9.25 -2.13 19.06
CA ALA A 141 8.50 -2.88 18.07
C ALA A 141 9.00 -2.59 16.64
N ILE A 142 9.30 -1.32 16.34
CA ILE A 142 9.87 -0.90 15.04
C ILE A 142 11.22 -1.58 14.82
N ASP A 143 12.11 -1.52 15.81
CA ASP A 143 13.45 -2.10 15.73
C ASP A 143 13.40 -3.61 15.53
N ASN A 144 12.58 -4.32 16.31
CA ASN A 144 12.42 -5.77 16.19
C ASN A 144 11.87 -6.16 14.80
N CYS A 145 10.85 -5.45 14.32
CA CYS A 145 10.25 -5.70 13.02
C CYS A 145 11.25 -5.52 11.88
N LEU A 146 11.97 -4.40 11.87
CA LEU A 146 12.96 -4.09 10.84
C LEU A 146 14.14 -5.06 10.86
N ASN A 147 14.61 -5.50 12.02
CA ASN A 147 15.69 -6.49 12.11
C ASN A 147 15.31 -7.84 11.47
N ILE A 148 14.07 -8.28 11.69
CA ILE A 148 13.58 -9.52 11.08
C ILE A 148 13.30 -9.36 9.59
N ALA A 149 12.77 -8.22 9.19
CA ALA A 149 12.52 -7.90 7.79
C ALA A 149 13.81 -7.85 6.98
N ASP A 150 14.84 -7.16 7.47
CA ASP A 150 16.16 -7.11 6.82
C ASP A 150 16.78 -8.50 6.67
N LYS A 151 16.67 -9.34 7.70
CA LYS A 151 17.18 -10.73 7.67
C LYS A 151 16.50 -11.58 6.60
N ASN A 152 15.22 -11.34 6.32
CA ASN A 152 14.40 -12.17 5.44
C ASN A 152 14.08 -11.49 4.10
N ASP A 153 14.62 -10.30 3.85
CA ASP A 153 14.40 -9.50 2.64
C ASP A 153 12.91 -9.27 2.32
N VAL A 154 12.16 -8.83 3.34
CA VAL A 154 10.75 -8.47 3.21
C VAL A 154 10.52 -7.00 3.56
N GLN A 155 9.51 -6.38 2.93
CA GLN A 155 9.16 -4.98 3.17
C GLN A 155 8.52 -4.79 4.53
N VAL A 156 8.82 -3.66 5.20
CA VAL A 156 8.06 -3.15 6.34
C VAL A 156 7.25 -1.93 5.92
N MET A 157 6.01 -1.90 6.37
CA MET A 157 5.09 -0.77 6.21
C MET A 157 4.68 -0.27 7.58
N ILE A 158 4.50 1.04 7.75
CA ILE A 158 4.14 1.62 9.04
C ILE A 158 2.99 2.62 8.93
N HIS A 159 1.99 2.43 9.79
CA HIS A 159 1.13 3.47 10.30
C HIS A 159 1.71 3.91 11.65
N THR A 160 2.19 5.15 11.73
CA THR A 160 2.87 5.65 12.93
C THR A 160 1.90 5.83 14.09
N ASP A 161 2.45 6.00 15.30
CA ASP A 161 1.66 6.11 16.50
C ASP A 161 0.97 7.48 16.63
N THR A 162 -0.36 7.52 16.84
CA THR A 162 -1.13 8.73 17.10
C THR A 162 -1.24 9.05 18.61
N LEU A 163 -1.01 8.06 19.46
CA LEU A 163 -1.21 8.17 20.90
C LEU A 163 0.06 8.63 21.64
N ASN A 164 1.12 8.94 20.90
CA ASN A 164 2.45 9.29 21.43
C ASN A 164 3.09 8.17 22.28
N GLU A 165 2.71 6.94 22.09
CA GLU A 165 3.32 5.79 22.76
C GLU A 165 4.79 5.63 22.37
N SER A 166 5.16 5.99 21.14
CA SER A 166 6.52 6.03 20.64
C SER A 166 7.21 7.38 20.85
N GLY A 167 6.56 8.35 21.49
CA GLY A 167 7.06 9.71 21.67
C GLY A 167 6.77 10.61 20.46
N PHE A 168 7.78 11.35 20.00
CA PHE A 168 7.70 12.23 18.85
C PHE A 168 8.17 11.52 17.58
N VAL A 169 7.89 12.12 16.41
CA VAL A 169 8.32 11.57 15.11
C VAL A 169 9.83 11.33 15.06
N GLU A 170 10.63 12.13 15.73
CA GLU A 170 12.08 11.95 15.83
C GLU A 170 12.48 10.65 16.53
N ASN A 171 11.68 10.17 17.47
CA ASN A 171 11.88 8.86 18.11
C ASN A 171 11.60 7.73 17.13
N THR A 172 10.56 7.85 16.32
CA THR A 172 10.24 6.91 15.23
C THR A 172 11.34 6.88 14.18
N ILE A 173 11.78 8.05 13.69
CA ILE A 173 12.89 8.17 12.73
C ILE A 173 14.17 7.52 13.30
N LYS A 174 14.47 7.78 14.58
CA LYS A 174 15.62 7.15 15.25
C LYS A 174 15.49 5.64 15.33
N ALA A 175 14.29 5.10 15.57
CA ALA A 175 14.05 3.66 15.63
C ALA A 175 14.17 3.01 14.25
N ILE A 176 13.74 3.69 13.17
CA ILE A 176 13.95 3.25 11.79
C ILE A 176 15.43 3.09 11.48
N ASN A 177 16.26 4.00 11.98
CA ASN A 177 17.73 3.90 11.93
C ASN A 177 18.27 3.60 10.53
N LYS A 178 17.84 4.36 9.53
CA LYS A 178 18.27 4.27 8.13
C LYS A 178 17.98 2.92 7.46
N ARG A 179 17.04 2.12 7.98
CA ARG A 179 16.55 0.91 7.33
C ARG A 179 15.37 1.25 6.42
N THR A 180 15.17 0.47 5.37
CA THR A 180 14.10 0.70 4.41
C THR A 180 12.74 0.44 5.03
N ILE A 181 11.85 1.44 4.93
CA ILE A 181 10.48 1.36 5.43
C ILE A 181 9.54 2.16 4.53
N HIS A 182 8.31 1.67 4.37
CA HIS A 182 7.24 2.40 3.69
C HIS A 182 6.35 3.09 4.72
N ALA A 183 6.40 4.41 4.79
CA ALA A 183 5.58 5.20 5.68
C ALA A 183 4.29 5.62 4.97
N PHE A 184 3.15 5.22 5.53
CA PHE A 184 1.83 5.50 4.99
C PHE A 184 1.32 6.88 5.44
N HIS A 185 0.43 7.47 4.62
CA HIS A 185 -0.28 8.74 4.88
C HIS A 185 0.61 9.82 5.50
N THR A 186 1.77 10.05 4.87
CA THR A 186 2.76 11.02 5.34
C THR A 186 2.29 12.48 5.24
N GLU A 187 1.16 12.74 4.57
CA GLU A 187 0.43 13.99 4.60
C GLU A 187 -0.32 14.23 5.91
N GLY A 188 -0.45 13.21 6.76
CA GLY A 188 -1.07 13.29 8.07
C GLY A 188 -2.51 12.80 8.16
N ALA A 189 -3.13 12.31 7.06
CA ALA A 189 -4.50 11.79 7.09
C ALA A 189 -4.66 10.53 7.95
N GLY A 190 -3.61 9.75 8.15
CA GLY A 190 -3.59 8.63 9.09
C GLY A 190 -3.59 9.06 10.56
N GLY A 191 -3.20 10.29 10.84
CA GLY A 191 -3.14 10.87 12.18
C GLY A 191 -1.86 10.57 12.97
N GLY A 192 -1.12 9.52 12.60
CA GLY A 192 0.12 9.16 13.27
C GLY A 192 1.18 10.26 13.15
N HIS A 193 1.66 10.77 14.28
CA HIS A 193 2.57 11.93 14.38
C HIS A 193 2.15 13.17 13.58
N ALA A 194 0.85 13.37 13.35
CA ALA A 194 0.38 14.54 12.60
C ALA A 194 0.51 15.83 13.44
N PRO A 195 0.95 16.96 12.83
CA PRO A 195 1.33 17.12 11.41
C PRO A 195 2.80 16.72 11.12
N ASP A 196 3.59 16.39 12.12
CA ASP A 196 5.05 16.25 12.05
C ASP A 196 5.51 15.04 11.23
N ILE A 197 4.60 14.09 10.92
CA ILE A 197 4.92 12.89 10.13
C ILE A 197 5.58 13.22 8.79
N ILE A 198 5.26 14.38 8.20
CA ILE A 198 5.85 14.83 6.93
C ILE A 198 7.39 14.88 6.97
N LYS A 199 8.00 15.00 8.16
CA LYS A 199 9.46 15.00 8.33
C LYS A 199 10.11 13.73 7.82
N VAL A 200 9.41 12.57 7.83
CA VAL A 200 9.98 11.30 7.33
C VAL A 200 10.26 11.33 5.83
N CYS A 201 9.64 12.25 5.09
CA CYS A 201 9.90 12.41 3.65
C CYS A 201 11.32 12.92 3.36
N GLY A 202 12.00 13.48 4.37
CA GLY A 202 13.40 13.89 4.27
C GLY A 202 14.40 12.76 4.50
N GLU A 203 13.95 11.57 4.89
CA GLU A 203 14.80 10.44 5.20
C GLU A 203 15.05 9.58 3.94
N GLU A 204 16.32 9.37 3.59
CA GLU A 204 16.76 8.68 2.37
C GLU A 204 16.16 7.26 2.20
N TYR A 205 15.94 6.56 3.31
CA TYR A 205 15.50 5.16 3.31
C TYR A 205 14.00 4.99 3.55
N VAL A 206 13.26 6.08 3.65
CA VAL A 206 11.81 6.05 3.81
C VAL A 206 11.14 6.24 2.45
N ILE A 207 10.23 5.34 2.11
CA ILE A 207 9.32 5.49 0.99
C ILE A 207 8.06 6.17 1.54
N PRO A 208 7.84 7.46 1.30
CA PRO A 208 6.63 8.13 1.76
C PRO A 208 5.49 7.90 0.78
N SER A 209 4.29 7.75 1.31
CA SER A 209 3.08 7.71 0.51
C SER A 209 1.92 8.43 1.18
N SER A 210 0.99 8.88 0.36
CA SER A 210 -0.26 9.50 0.78
C SER A 210 -1.44 8.55 0.65
N THR A 211 -2.64 9.04 0.90
CA THR A 211 -3.88 8.27 0.75
C THR A 211 -4.86 8.94 -0.21
N ASN A 212 -5.70 8.13 -0.84
CA ASN A 212 -6.73 8.60 -1.77
C ASN A 212 -7.62 9.74 -1.22
N PRO A 213 -8.07 9.71 0.05
CA PRO A 213 -8.94 10.75 0.57
C PRO A 213 -8.36 12.16 0.59
N THR A 214 -7.06 12.32 0.46
CA THR A 214 -6.40 13.65 0.47
C THR A 214 -5.88 14.10 -0.89
N ARG A 215 -6.10 13.32 -1.96
CA ARG A 215 -5.61 13.66 -3.30
C ARG A 215 -6.13 14.99 -3.81
N PRO A 216 -5.26 15.96 -4.15
CA PRO A 216 -5.67 17.30 -4.57
C PRO A 216 -6.34 17.33 -5.95
N TYR A 217 -6.11 16.34 -6.79
CA TYR A 217 -6.60 16.27 -8.17
C TYR A 217 -7.89 15.47 -8.33
N THR A 218 -8.57 15.16 -7.23
CA THR A 218 -9.90 14.54 -7.30
C THR A 218 -10.94 15.60 -7.62
N VAL A 219 -11.98 15.21 -8.33
CA VAL A 219 -13.17 16.07 -8.56
C VAL A 219 -14.14 16.04 -7.38
N ASN A 220 -13.78 15.32 -6.33
CA ASN A 220 -14.64 15.07 -5.18
C ASN A 220 -14.66 16.27 -4.23
N THR A 221 -15.76 16.44 -3.53
CA THR A 221 -15.89 17.43 -2.46
C THR A 221 -15.24 16.93 -1.16
N ILE A 222 -15.04 17.83 -0.19
CA ILE A 222 -14.55 17.44 1.15
C ILE A 222 -15.50 16.43 1.79
N GLU A 223 -16.80 16.58 1.62
CA GLU A 223 -17.81 15.67 2.15
C GLU A 223 -17.65 14.25 1.57
N GLU A 224 -17.35 14.14 0.28
CA GLU A 224 -17.08 12.84 -0.35
C GLU A 224 -15.80 12.20 0.17
N HIS A 225 -14.75 12.99 0.41
CA HIS A 225 -13.51 12.50 1.04
C HIS A 225 -13.76 12.01 2.48
N LEU A 226 -14.56 12.76 3.25
CA LEU A 226 -14.98 12.32 4.58
C LEU A 226 -15.76 11.02 4.52
N ASP A 227 -16.69 10.90 3.57
CA ASP A 227 -17.45 9.68 3.35
C ASP A 227 -16.56 8.49 3.01
N MET A 228 -15.58 8.67 2.14
CA MET A 228 -14.61 7.63 1.81
C MET A 228 -13.85 7.15 3.05
N LEU A 229 -13.35 8.07 3.87
CA LEU A 229 -12.66 7.72 5.11
C LEU A 229 -13.57 6.98 6.07
N MET A 230 -14.80 7.45 6.26
CA MET A 230 -15.78 6.82 7.16
C MET A 230 -16.11 5.40 6.72
N VAL A 231 -16.29 5.16 5.43
CA VAL A 231 -16.53 3.80 4.89
C VAL A 231 -15.32 2.89 5.13
N CYS A 232 -14.10 3.36 4.83
CA CYS A 232 -12.88 2.57 5.03
C CYS A 232 -12.64 2.18 6.50
N HIS A 233 -13.07 3.02 7.45
CA HIS A 233 -12.89 2.78 8.88
C HIS A 233 -14.14 2.23 9.58
N HIS A 234 -15.20 1.91 8.82
CA HIS A 234 -16.48 1.42 9.37
C HIS A 234 -17.11 2.35 10.43
N LEU A 235 -16.95 3.65 10.19
CA LEU A 235 -17.51 4.67 11.08
C LEU A 235 -18.99 4.90 10.80
N ASP A 236 -19.72 5.34 11.83
CA ASP A 236 -21.15 5.63 11.75
C ASP A 236 -21.41 7.14 11.83
N LYS A 237 -22.02 7.70 10.78
CA LYS A 237 -22.36 9.12 10.70
C LYS A 237 -23.33 9.60 11.80
N SER A 238 -24.05 8.68 12.45
CA SER A 238 -24.93 9.01 13.57
C SER A 238 -24.19 9.18 14.90
N ILE A 239 -22.90 8.81 14.94
CA ILE A 239 -22.04 8.91 16.12
C ILE A 239 -21.14 10.15 15.99
N PRO A 240 -21.33 11.19 16.85
CA PRO A 240 -20.55 12.42 16.76
C PRO A 240 -19.04 12.23 16.86
N GLU A 241 -18.59 11.26 17.65
CA GLU A 241 -17.18 10.93 17.83
C GLU A 241 -16.56 10.36 16.56
N ASP A 242 -17.30 9.54 15.82
CA ASP A 242 -16.87 8.99 14.54
C ASP A 242 -16.73 10.09 13.48
N VAL A 243 -17.69 11.01 13.45
CA VAL A 243 -17.61 12.18 12.54
C VAL A 243 -16.42 13.05 12.90
N ALA A 244 -16.22 13.35 14.19
CA ALA A 244 -15.07 14.14 14.64
C ALA A 244 -13.72 13.46 14.32
N PHE A 245 -13.67 12.14 14.41
CA PHE A 245 -12.49 11.38 13.98
C PHE A 245 -12.22 11.59 12.48
N ALA A 246 -13.21 11.42 11.62
CA ALA A 246 -13.06 11.62 10.18
C ALA A 246 -12.61 13.05 9.84
N GLU A 247 -13.25 14.07 10.44
CA GLU A 247 -12.90 15.48 10.27
C GLU A 247 -11.49 15.81 10.77
N SER A 248 -10.97 15.07 11.74
CA SER A 248 -9.58 15.24 12.21
C SER A 248 -8.55 14.78 11.17
N ARG A 249 -8.94 13.90 10.25
CA ARG A 249 -8.07 13.31 9.22
C ARG A 249 -8.15 14.05 7.89
N ILE A 250 -9.38 14.33 7.44
CA ILE A 250 -9.64 15.02 6.18
C ILE A 250 -9.82 16.51 6.43
N ARG A 251 -8.76 17.26 6.22
CA ARG A 251 -8.69 18.70 6.50
C ARG A 251 -7.98 19.43 5.34
N ARG A 252 -8.17 20.72 5.28
CA ARG A 252 -7.47 21.56 4.28
C ARG A 252 -5.94 21.43 4.40
N GLU A 253 -5.44 21.28 5.61
CA GLU A 253 -4.01 21.15 5.90
C GLU A 253 -3.46 19.82 5.38
N THR A 254 -4.17 18.71 5.53
CA THR A 254 -3.74 17.41 5.00
C THR A 254 -3.80 17.36 3.48
N ILE A 255 -4.80 18.00 2.87
CA ILE A 255 -4.89 18.15 1.41
C ILE A 255 -3.75 19.01 0.87
N ALA A 256 -3.43 20.12 1.54
CA ALA A 256 -2.30 20.97 1.16
C ALA A 256 -0.94 20.25 1.35
N ALA A 257 -0.81 19.44 2.39
CA ALA A 257 0.37 18.62 2.60
C ALA A 257 0.55 17.57 1.50
N GLU A 258 -0.55 16.98 1.02
CA GLU A 258 -0.55 16.07 -0.13
C GLU A 258 0.01 16.74 -1.39
N ASP A 259 -0.42 17.97 -1.70
CA ASP A 259 0.08 18.75 -2.83
C ASP A 259 1.60 18.98 -2.72
N ILE A 260 2.07 19.35 -1.53
CA ILE A 260 3.51 19.52 -1.25
C ILE A 260 4.28 18.21 -1.47
N LEU A 261 3.73 17.07 -1.04
CA LEU A 261 4.37 15.76 -1.22
C LEU A 261 4.51 15.41 -2.70
N HIS A 262 3.52 15.71 -3.53
CA HIS A 262 3.61 15.55 -4.98
C HIS A 262 4.72 16.41 -5.59
N ASP A 263 4.81 17.68 -5.18
CA ASP A 263 5.86 18.59 -5.64
C ASP A 263 7.27 18.12 -5.22
N MET A 264 7.39 17.48 -4.07
CA MET A 264 8.63 16.87 -3.59
C MET A 264 8.97 15.54 -4.27
N GLY A 265 8.05 14.98 -5.05
CA GLY A 265 8.24 13.70 -5.74
C GLY A 265 7.99 12.48 -4.85
N ALA A 266 7.23 12.62 -3.77
CA ALA A 266 6.81 11.49 -2.96
C ALA A 266 5.86 10.57 -3.74
N PHE A 267 5.91 9.28 -3.41
CA PHE A 267 4.95 8.33 -3.96
C PHE A 267 3.55 8.61 -3.41
N SER A 268 2.58 8.54 -4.30
CA SER A 268 1.16 8.62 -3.94
C SER A 268 0.50 7.28 -4.27
N ILE A 269 -0.25 6.76 -3.34
CA ILE A 269 -0.95 5.49 -3.50
C ILE A 269 -2.44 5.76 -3.69
#